data_149d2e374c7c9a408387dd7985a9eaec
#
_entry.id   149d2e374c7c9a408387dd7985a9eaec
#
_cell.length_a   1.000
_cell.length_b   1.000
_cell.length_c   1.000
_cell.angle_alpha   90.00
_cell.angle_beta   90.00
_cell.angle_gamma   90.00
#
_symmetry.space_group_name_H-M   'P 1'
#
loop_
_entity.id
_entity.type
_entity.pdbx_description
1 polymer ?
#
loop_
_entity_poly.entity_id
_entity_poly.type
_entity_poly.pdbx_seq_one_letter_code
_entity_poly.pdbx_strand_id
1 'polypeptide(L)'
;MINARSSGSLHRQVRRMLILCIAVVVLLSTSVGLGIGLYQEVRTRDQLLSNAAQMAADAPLLTEDIRADNAQQYLARTVQRVSEVDMLGVYDIKGKSTVFYDLVSGTGDASLLPELKADTVSRLCSEEKPVLSNDEMPDGADRCAYAVMRDENGQATGIVMAGLYLRSYHRTVLRVLLSYLLITLFALGIGSLLSVRFSKRVKRELLG
;
A
#
# COMPACT_ATOMS: atom_id res chain seq x y z
N MET A 1 -37.49 50.67 22.84
CA MET A 1 -37.40 49.96 21.53
C MET A 1 -35.95 49.49 21.35
N ILE A 2 -35.59 48.35 21.92
CA ILE A 2 -34.25 47.80 21.88
C ILE A 2 -34.13 46.95 20.62
N ASN A 3 -33.24 47.36 19.75
CA ASN A 3 -32.74 46.86 18.52
C ASN A 3 -32.97 45.35 18.19
N ALA A 4 -34.08 45.02 17.57
CA ALA A 4 -34.32 43.71 16.93
C ALA A 4 -33.38 43.42 15.73
N ARG A 5 -32.62 44.43 15.25
CA ARG A 5 -31.65 44.28 14.18
C ARG A 5 -30.33 43.64 14.62
N SER A 6 -29.95 43.72 15.89
CA SER A 6 -28.66 43.14 16.38
C SER A 6 -28.74 41.62 16.61
N SER A 7 -29.92 41.09 16.98
CA SER A 7 -30.08 39.66 17.28
C SER A 7 -29.93 38.77 16.01
N GLY A 8 -30.40 39.26 14.84
CA GLY A 8 -30.28 38.54 13.57
C GLY A 8 -28.84 38.45 13.05
N SER A 9 -27.99 39.44 13.36
CA SER A 9 -26.56 39.45 12.97
C SER A 9 -25.76 38.48 13.84
N LEU A 10 -25.96 38.52 15.15
CA LEU A 10 -25.29 37.66 16.13
C LEU A 10 -25.57 36.18 15.86
N HIS A 11 -26.83 35.81 15.61
CA HIS A 11 -27.22 34.44 15.29
C HIS A 11 -26.56 33.92 14.00
N ARG A 12 -26.48 34.78 12.98
CA ARG A 12 -25.80 34.45 11.72
C ARG A 12 -24.31 34.24 11.91
N GLN A 13 -23.69 35.04 12.77
CA GLN A 13 -22.27 34.97 13.13
C GLN A 13 -21.96 33.70 13.93
N VAL A 14 -22.74 33.36 14.94
CA VAL A 14 -22.60 32.14 15.75
C VAL A 14 -22.75 30.89 14.85
N ARG A 15 -23.75 30.87 13.97
CA ARG A 15 -23.94 29.77 13.05
C ARG A 15 -22.72 29.59 12.09
N ARG A 16 -22.18 30.69 11.56
CA ARG A 16 -20.96 30.63 10.70
C ARG A 16 -19.77 30.09 11.47
N MET A 17 -19.53 30.56 12.70
CA MET A 17 -18.44 30.06 13.55
C MET A 17 -18.60 28.56 13.82
N LEU A 18 -19.81 28.09 14.14
CA LEU A 18 -20.07 26.69 14.44
C LEU A 18 -19.84 25.79 13.21
N ILE A 19 -20.28 26.20 12.03
CA ILE A 19 -20.00 25.49 10.78
C ILE A 19 -18.50 25.45 10.51
N LEU A 20 -17.80 26.55 10.71
CA LEU A 20 -16.35 26.64 10.50
C LEU A 20 -15.59 25.74 11.49
N CYS A 21 -15.96 25.73 12.76
CA CYS A 21 -15.37 24.82 13.76
C CYS A 21 -15.58 23.35 13.36
N ILE A 22 -16.80 22.97 12.94
CA ILE A 22 -17.09 21.60 12.49
C ILE A 22 -16.23 21.26 11.27
N ALA A 23 -16.14 22.17 10.29
CA ALA A 23 -15.33 21.97 9.09
C ALA A 23 -13.85 21.76 9.42
N VAL A 24 -13.29 22.59 10.31
CA VAL A 24 -11.89 22.47 10.76
C VAL A 24 -11.65 21.12 11.47
N VAL A 25 -12.52 20.74 12.40
CA VAL A 25 -12.38 19.46 13.12
C VAL A 25 -12.48 18.28 12.18
N VAL A 26 -13.44 18.28 11.24
CA VAL A 26 -13.60 17.21 10.26
C VAL A 26 -12.38 17.13 9.35
N LEU A 27 -11.88 18.26 8.84
CA LEU A 27 -10.70 18.28 7.98
C LEU A 27 -9.44 17.79 8.69
N LEU A 28 -9.21 18.21 9.93
CA LEU A 28 -8.09 17.75 10.72
C LEU A 28 -8.17 16.23 10.99
N SER A 29 -9.33 15.75 11.43
CA SER A 29 -9.54 14.33 11.72
C SER A 29 -9.35 13.46 10.47
N THR A 30 -9.89 13.89 9.32
CA THR A 30 -9.74 13.15 8.06
C THR A 30 -8.31 13.20 7.53
N SER A 31 -7.58 14.31 7.70
CA SER A 31 -6.17 14.40 7.30
C SER A 31 -5.29 13.45 8.11
N VAL A 32 -5.49 13.38 9.43
CA VAL A 32 -4.77 12.44 10.30
C VAL A 32 -5.14 11.00 9.95
N GLY A 33 -6.44 10.71 9.78
CA GLY A 33 -6.91 9.38 9.38
C GLY A 33 -6.34 8.92 8.04
N LEU A 34 -6.29 9.81 7.05
CA LEU A 34 -5.68 9.55 5.75
C LEU A 34 -4.19 9.22 5.88
N GLY A 35 -3.45 10.01 6.67
CA GLY A 35 -2.02 9.75 6.91
C GLY A 35 -1.76 8.38 7.53
N ILE A 36 -2.53 8.01 8.55
CA ILE A 36 -2.46 6.70 9.20
C ILE A 36 -2.84 5.59 8.21
N GLY A 37 -3.93 5.77 7.44
CA GLY A 37 -4.39 4.79 6.46
C GLY A 37 -3.37 4.52 5.37
N LEU A 38 -2.74 5.55 4.81
CA LEU A 38 -1.68 5.39 3.82
C LEU A 38 -0.44 4.72 4.40
N TYR A 39 -0.04 5.08 5.63
CA TYR A 39 1.09 4.44 6.30
C TYR A 39 0.84 2.95 6.55
N GLN A 40 -0.35 2.59 7.03
CA GLN A 40 -0.75 1.20 7.24
C GLN A 40 -0.76 0.41 5.93
N GLU A 41 -1.29 1.00 4.85
CA GLU A 41 -1.32 0.37 3.53
C GLU A 41 0.08 0.05 3.01
N VAL A 42 1.01 1.01 3.08
CA VAL A 42 2.42 0.80 2.69
C VAL A 42 3.04 -0.33 3.52
N ARG A 43 2.86 -0.27 4.85
CA ARG A 43 3.42 -1.28 5.75
C ARG A 43 2.86 -2.69 5.49
N THR A 44 1.56 -2.79 5.25
CA THR A 44 0.91 -4.07 4.94
C THR A 44 1.46 -4.67 3.64
N ARG A 45 1.65 -3.84 2.60
CA ARG A 45 2.23 -4.27 1.33
C ARG A 45 3.68 -4.73 1.48
N ASP A 46 4.48 -3.99 2.23
CA ASP A 46 5.86 -4.39 2.52
C ASP A 46 5.92 -5.76 3.21
N GLN A 47 5.02 -6.01 4.16
CA GLN A 47 4.91 -7.31 4.81
C GLN A 47 4.46 -8.41 3.85
N LEU A 48 3.49 -8.12 2.97
CA LEU A 48 3.01 -9.08 1.98
C LEU A 48 4.09 -9.45 0.97
N LEU A 49 4.83 -8.46 0.46
CA LEU A 49 5.98 -8.69 -0.42
C LEU A 49 7.06 -9.55 0.26
N SER A 50 7.42 -9.18 1.49
CA SER A 50 8.41 -9.93 2.27
C SER A 50 7.96 -11.37 2.53
N ASN A 51 6.69 -11.56 2.89
CA ASN A 51 6.12 -12.89 3.11
C ASN A 51 6.08 -13.71 1.81
N ALA A 52 5.71 -13.09 0.69
CA ALA A 52 5.68 -13.76 -0.61
C ALA A 52 7.07 -14.20 -1.06
N ALA A 53 8.08 -13.33 -0.91
CA ALA A 53 9.47 -13.66 -1.20
C ALA A 53 9.96 -14.80 -0.31
N GLN A 54 9.69 -14.75 1.00
CA GLN A 54 10.06 -15.80 1.94
C GLN A 54 9.37 -17.13 1.63
N MET A 55 8.04 -17.13 1.43
CA MET A 55 7.29 -18.34 1.07
C MET A 55 7.81 -18.98 -0.21
N ALA A 56 8.20 -18.19 -1.19
CA ALA A 56 8.78 -18.70 -2.41
C ALA A 56 10.21 -19.24 -2.19
N ALA A 57 11.01 -18.55 -1.35
CA ALA A 57 12.36 -18.99 -1.01
C ALA A 57 12.39 -20.30 -0.20
N ASP A 58 11.42 -20.49 0.68
CA ASP A 58 11.30 -21.70 1.53
C ASP A 58 10.69 -22.90 0.76
N ALA A 59 10.30 -22.71 -0.50
CA ALA A 59 9.66 -23.79 -1.26
C ALA A 59 10.67 -24.84 -1.68
N PRO A 60 10.48 -26.12 -1.33
CA PRO A 60 11.43 -27.18 -1.64
C PRO A 60 11.65 -27.38 -3.14
N LEU A 61 10.67 -27.00 -3.96
CA LEU A 61 10.77 -27.08 -5.43
C LEU A 61 11.78 -26.09 -6.02
N LEU A 62 12.20 -25.07 -5.29
CA LEU A 62 13.19 -24.09 -5.75
C LEU A 62 14.62 -24.40 -5.25
N THR A 63 14.76 -25.31 -4.30
CA THR A 63 16.06 -25.71 -3.72
C THR A 63 16.68 -26.95 -4.38
N GLU A 64 15.88 -27.80 -5.01
CA GLU A 64 16.35 -29.00 -5.69
C GLU A 64 16.31 -28.80 -7.21
N ASP A 65 17.43 -29.04 -7.89
CA ASP A 65 17.73 -29.09 -9.34
C ASP A 65 16.53 -28.85 -10.29
N ILE A 66 16.02 -27.61 -10.34
CA ILE A 66 14.76 -27.27 -10.97
C ILE A 66 14.95 -27.10 -12.47
N ARG A 67 14.30 -27.95 -13.25
CA ARG A 67 14.04 -27.67 -14.65
C ARG A 67 13.23 -26.39 -14.75
N ALA A 68 13.71 -25.42 -15.50
CA ALA A 68 13.13 -24.06 -15.62
C ALA A 68 11.60 -24.05 -15.80
N ASP A 69 11.05 -25.03 -16.53
CA ASP A 69 9.60 -25.17 -16.76
C ASP A 69 8.78 -25.41 -15.50
N ASN A 70 9.29 -26.22 -14.56
CA ASN A 70 8.60 -26.51 -13.30
C ASN A 70 8.64 -25.30 -12.36
N ALA A 71 9.78 -24.58 -12.32
CA ALA A 71 9.93 -23.38 -11.52
C ALA A 71 9.00 -22.26 -11.99
N GLN A 72 8.91 -22.04 -13.30
CA GLN A 72 8.02 -21.05 -13.89
C GLN A 72 6.55 -21.34 -13.55
N GLN A 73 6.11 -22.58 -13.66
CA GLN A 73 4.76 -22.99 -13.32
C GLN A 73 4.47 -22.81 -11.80
N TYR A 74 5.47 -23.09 -10.97
CA TYR A 74 5.36 -22.85 -9.53
C TYR A 74 5.23 -21.36 -9.21
N LEU A 75 6.08 -20.51 -9.78
CA LEU A 75 6.02 -19.07 -9.61
C LEU A 75 4.66 -18.52 -10.07
N ALA A 76 4.18 -18.96 -11.25
CA ALA A 76 2.87 -18.57 -11.76
C ALA A 76 1.72 -18.87 -10.76
N ARG A 77 1.71 -20.07 -10.18
CA ARG A 77 0.72 -20.46 -9.18
C ARG A 77 0.84 -19.67 -7.90
N THR A 78 2.07 -19.34 -7.49
CA THR A 78 2.33 -18.57 -6.26
C THR A 78 1.85 -17.14 -6.45
N VAL A 79 2.18 -16.47 -7.54
CA VAL A 79 1.69 -15.10 -7.86
C VAL A 79 0.16 -15.06 -7.92
N GLN A 80 -0.48 -16.06 -8.56
CA GLN A 80 -1.94 -16.12 -8.63
C GLN A 80 -2.62 -16.30 -7.28
N ARG A 81 -1.97 -16.95 -6.32
CA ARG A 81 -2.49 -17.16 -4.96
C ARG A 81 -2.28 -15.96 -4.05
N VAL A 82 -1.17 -15.25 -4.23
CA VAL A 82 -0.84 -14.03 -3.47
C VAL A 82 -1.35 -12.84 -4.29
N SER A 83 -2.61 -12.49 -4.09
CA SER A 83 -3.36 -11.50 -4.89
C SER A 83 -2.76 -10.08 -4.96
N GLU A 84 -1.68 -9.83 -4.23
CA GLU A 84 -1.06 -8.50 -4.09
C GLU A 84 0.39 -8.46 -4.58
N VAL A 85 0.88 -9.52 -5.23
CA VAL A 85 2.20 -9.58 -5.86
C VAL A 85 2.01 -9.66 -7.35
N ASP A 86 2.64 -8.76 -8.09
CA ASP A 86 2.51 -8.69 -9.54
C ASP A 86 3.57 -9.53 -10.26
N MET A 87 4.73 -9.78 -9.62
CA MET A 87 5.84 -10.52 -10.22
C MET A 87 6.66 -11.30 -9.20
N LEU A 88 7.21 -12.42 -9.62
CA LEU A 88 8.19 -13.21 -8.89
C LEU A 88 9.38 -13.54 -9.80
N GLY A 89 10.58 -13.47 -9.26
CA GLY A 89 11.82 -13.82 -9.97
C GLY A 89 12.75 -14.63 -9.09
N VAL A 90 13.62 -15.41 -9.73
CA VAL A 90 14.66 -16.20 -9.07
C VAL A 90 15.99 -15.85 -9.69
N TYR A 91 16.98 -15.62 -8.85
CA TYR A 91 18.36 -15.39 -9.21
C TYR A 91 19.24 -16.49 -8.65
N ASP A 92 20.32 -16.77 -9.34
CA ASP A 92 21.40 -17.60 -8.82
C ASP A 92 22.25 -16.81 -7.78
N ILE A 93 23.17 -17.48 -7.13
CA ILE A 93 24.11 -16.89 -6.17
C ILE A 93 25.10 -15.89 -6.79
N LYS A 94 25.12 -15.77 -8.12
CA LYS A 94 25.94 -14.78 -8.85
C LYS A 94 25.10 -13.55 -9.22
N GLY A 95 23.81 -13.53 -8.88
CA GLY A 95 22.90 -12.44 -9.20
C GLY A 95 22.34 -12.48 -10.61
N LYS A 96 22.53 -13.59 -11.35
CA LYS A 96 21.97 -13.78 -12.68
C LYS A 96 20.56 -14.32 -12.57
N SER A 97 19.63 -13.72 -13.31
CA SER A 97 18.24 -14.17 -13.39
C SER A 97 18.13 -15.56 -14.01
N THR A 98 17.41 -16.45 -13.36
CA THR A 98 17.19 -17.84 -13.84
C THR A 98 15.76 -18.06 -14.27
N VAL A 99 14.79 -17.60 -13.49
CA VAL A 99 13.35 -17.75 -13.78
C VAL A 99 12.65 -16.46 -13.40
N PHE A 100 11.65 -16.09 -14.19
CA PHE A 100 10.79 -14.93 -13.92
C PHE A 100 9.36 -15.24 -14.30
N TYR A 101 8.41 -14.71 -13.56
CA TYR A 101 7.01 -14.73 -13.90
C TYR A 101 6.36 -13.38 -13.56
N ASP A 102 5.73 -12.78 -14.56
CA ASP A 102 4.99 -11.54 -14.47
C ASP A 102 3.50 -11.80 -14.70
N LEU A 103 2.67 -11.47 -13.74
CA LEU A 103 1.21 -11.64 -13.80
C LEU A 103 0.57 -10.74 -14.87
N VAL A 104 1.13 -9.55 -15.08
CA VAL A 104 0.55 -8.55 -15.99
C VAL A 104 0.75 -8.91 -17.45
N SER A 105 1.95 -9.38 -17.80
CA SER A 105 2.27 -9.83 -19.17
C SER A 105 1.88 -11.29 -19.41
N GLY A 106 1.72 -12.09 -18.35
CA GLY A 106 1.52 -13.54 -18.43
C GLY A 106 2.75 -14.29 -18.99
N THR A 107 3.90 -13.61 -19.02
CA THR A 107 5.15 -14.14 -19.58
C THR A 107 6.18 -14.44 -18.51
N GLY A 108 7.08 -15.37 -18.80
CA GLY A 108 8.16 -15.77 -17.92
C GLY A 108 9.53 -15.57 -18.55
N ASP A 109 9.79 -14.37 -19.08
CA ASP A 109 11.10 -14.08 -19.69
C ASP A 109 12.07 -13.53 -18.64
N ALA A 110 13.03 -14.37 -18.22
CA ALA A 110 14.05 -14.02 -17.24
C ALA A 110 14.96 -12.83 -17.68
N SER A 111 15.01 -12.54 -18.99
CA SER A 111 15.79 -11.39 -19.50
C SER A 111 15.21 -10.03 -19.11
N LEU A 112 13.96 -10.00 -18.66
CA LEU A 112 13.32 -8.78 -18.14
C LEU A 112 13.77 -8.40 -16.73
N LEU A 113 14.43 -9.31 -16.02
CA LEU A 113 15.01 -9.02 -14.71
C LEU A 113 16.42 -8.44 -14.88
N PRO A 114 16.73 -7.31 -14.22
CA PRO A 114 18.10 -6.81 -14.15
C PRO A 114 19.00 -7.78 -13.39
N GLU A 115 20.25 -7.91 -13.78
CA GLU A 115 21.22 -8.66 -13.00
C GLU A 115 21.53 -7.93 -11.69
N LEU A 116 21.59 -8.68 -10.58
CA LEU A 116 21.95 -8.11 -9.30
C LEU A 116 23.47 -7.89 -9.23
N LYS A 117 23.90 -6.75 -8.68
CA LYS A 117 25.32 -6.49 -8.45
C LYS A 117 25.88 -7.40 -7.35
N ALA A 118 27.15 -7.74 -7.46
CA ALA A 118 27.83 -8.60 -6.48
C ALA A 118 27.73 -8.09 -5.03
N ASP A 119 27.78 -6.78 -4.85
CA ASP A 119 27.63 -6.17 -3.52
C ASP A 119 26.22 -6.37 -2.96
N THR A 120 25.19 -6.25 -3.81
CA THR A 120 23.79 -6.50 -3.45
C THR A 120 23.60 -7.98 -3.08
N VAL A 121 24.12 -8.90 -3.89
CA VAL A 121 24.06 -10.35 -3.61
C VAL A 121 24.74 -10.67 -2.27
N SER A 122 25.95 -10.15 -2.04
CA SER A 122 26.68 -10.38 -0.79
C SER A 122 25.91 -9.87 0.44
N ARG A 123 25.31 -8.68 0.33
CA ARG A 123 24.45 -8.11 1.37
C ARG A 123 23.23 -8.99 1.63
N LEU A 124 22.50 -9.37 0.57
CA LEU A 124 21.31 -10.21 0.70
C LEU A 124 21.62 -11.56 1.33
N CYS A 125 22.71 -12.23 0.91
CA CYS A 125 23.13 -13.53 1.47
C CYS A 125 23.50 -13.47 2.95
N SER A 126 23.89 -12.30 3.47
CA SER A 126 24.18 -12.10 4.89
C SER A 126 22.92 -11.92 5.74
N GLU A 127 21.78 -11.61 5.15
CA GLU A 127 20.53 -11.38 5.86
C GLU A 127 19.74 -12.68 6.05
N GLU A 128 19.12 -12.83 7.22
CA GLU A 128 18.24 -13.96 7.53
C GLU A 128 16.78 -13.68 7.16
N LYS A 129 16.43 -12.41 7.00
CA LYS A 129 15.06 -11.96 6.73
C LYS A 129 14.96 -11.34 5.34
N PRO A 130 13.78 -11.35 4.72
CA PRO A 130 13.57 -10.66 3.45
C PRO A 130 13.94 -9.19 3.54
N VAL A 131 14.65 -8.70 2.54
CA VAL A 131 15.11 -7.32 2.42
C VAL A 131 14.24 -6.60 1.40
N LEU A 132 13.65 -5.49 1.80
CA LEU A 132 12.98 -4.58 0.89
C LEU A 132 14.02 -3.68 0.21
N SER A 133 13.96 -3.60 -1.10
CA SER A 133 14.88 -2.74 -1.87
C SER A 133 14.14 -2.07 -3.01
N ASN A 134 14.59 -0.85 -3.30
CA ASN A 134 14.19 -0.09 -4.50
C ASN A 134 15.34 -0.07 -5.52
N ASP A 135 16.44 -0.75 -5.25
CA ASP A 135 17.58 -0.85 -6.13
C ASP A 135 17.46 -2.10 -7.02
N GLU A 136 17.94 -2.01 -8.25
CA GLU A 136 18.03 -3.14 -9.19
C GLU A 136 16.67 -3.83 -9.43
N MET A 137 15.62 -3.03 -9.59
CA MET A 137 14.26 -3.51 -9.85
C MET A 137 14.00 -3.67 -11.35
N PRO A 138 13.07 -4.59 -11.72
CA PRO A 138 12.54 -4.64 -13.07
C PRO A 138 11.89 -3.32 -13.49
N ASP A 139 11.87 -3.05 -14.80
CA ASP A 139 11.24 -1.86 -15.36
C ASP A 139 9.76 -1.75 -14.95
N GLY A 140 9.39 -0.59 -14.42
CA GLY A 140 8.02 -0.31 -13.96
C GLY A 140 7.66 -0.86 -12.57
N ALA A 141 8.56 -1.59 -11.91
CA ALA A 141 8.38 -1.96 -10.51
C ALA A 141 8.49 -0.73 -9.59
N ASP A 142 7.68 -0.71 -8.55
CA ASP A 142 7.71 0.32 -7.51
C ASP A 142 8.52 -0.14 -6.30
N ARG A 143 8.41 -1.43 -5.96
CA ARG A 143 9.03 -2.00 -4.78
C ARG A 143 9.24 -3.50 -4.92
N CYS A 144 10.39 -3.99 -4.44
CA CYS A 144 10.72 -5.39 -4.44
C CYS A 144 11.16 -5.85 -3.04
N ALA A 145 10.85 -7.10 -2.71
CA ALA A 145 11.41 -7.82 -1.57
C ALA A 145 12.25 -8.97 -2.08
N TYR A 146 13.41 -9.16 -1.46
CA TYR A 146 14.35 -10.22 -1.77
C TYR A 146 14.49 -11.16 -0.58
N ALA A 147 14.39 -12.46 -0.80
CA ALA A 147 14.63 -13.50 0.20
C ALA A 147 15.66 -14.51 -0.31
N VAL A 148 16.50 -15.00 0.57
CA VAL A 148 17.57 -15.95 0.22
C VAL A 148 17.06 -17.38 0.37
N MET A 149 17.19 -18.17 -0.69
CA MET A 149 17.01 -19.62 -0.63
C MET A 149 18.22 -20.26 0.04
N ARG A 150 17.99 -21.16 0.98
CA ARG A 150 19.04 -21.87 1.68
C ARG A 150 18.83 -23.38 1.59
N ASP A 151 19.92 -24.11 1.49
CA ASP A 151 19.90 -25.58 1.56
C ASP A 151 19.74 -26.06 3.02
N GLU A 152 19.68 -27.38 3.22
CA GLU A 152 19.59 -28.01 4.53
C GLU A 152 20.80 -27.68 5.46
N ASN A 153 21.90 -27.27 4.90
CA ASN A 153 23.12 -26.86 5.61
C ASN A 153 23.14 -25.35 5.92
N GLY A 154 22.10 -24.60 5.52
CA GLY A 154 22.00 -23.16 5.69
C GLY A 154 22.80 -22.35 4.67
N GLN A 155 23.40 -22.99 3.63
CA GLN A 155 24.12 -22.28 2.60
C GLN A 155 23.16 -21.66 1.58
N ALA A 156 23.46 -20.43 1.14
CA ALA A 156 22.68 -19.73 0.15
C ALA A 156 22.80 -20.44 -1.21
N THR A 157 21.66 -20.81 -1.80
CA THR A 157 21.56 -21.47 -3.11
C THR A 157 20.99 -20.57 -4.19
N GLY A 158 20.30 -19.50 -3.81
CA GLY A 158 19.75 -18.54 -4.74
C GLY A 158 19.01 -17.41 -4.00
N ILE A 159 18.40 -16.52 -4.77
CA ILE A 159 17.66 -15.37 -4.25
C ILE A 159 16.31 -15.31 -4.96
N VAL A 160 15.23 -15.19 -4.20
CA VAL A 160 13.89 -14.93 -4.72
C VAL A 160 13.55 -13.47 -4.59
N MET A 161 12.98 -12.89 -5.63
CA MET A 161 12.43 -11.55 -5.66
C MET A 161 10.92 -11.61 -5.79
N ALA A 162 10.21 -10.87 -4.97
CA ALA A 162 8.79 -10.54 -5.14
C ALA A 162 8.64 -9.05 -5.41
N GLY A 163 7.82 -8.66 -6.38
CA GLY A 163 7.70 -7.27 -6.79
C GLY A 163 6.26 -6.82 -7.06
N LEU A 164 6.05 -5.50 -6.98
CA LEU A 164 4.82 -4.79 -7.31
C LEU A 164 5.07 -3.73 -8.37
N TYR A 165 4.13 -3.59 -9.31
CA TYR A 165 4.16 -2.49 -10.25
C TYR A 165 3.61 -1.18 -9.65
N LEU A 166 4.22 -0.07 -10.05
CA LEU A 166 3.78 1.28 -9.70
C LEU A 166 2.29 1.53 -10.01
N ARG A 167 1.80 0.94 -11.10
CA ARG A 167 0.39 1.03 -11.50
C ARG A 167 -0.57 0.44 -10.46
N SER A 168 -0.21 -0.67 -9.83
CA SER A 168 -0.99 -1.32 -8.77
C SER A 168 -1.05 -0.44 -7.52
N TYR A 169 0.08 0.17 -7.17
CA TYR A 169 0.17 1.14 -6.08
C TYR A 169 -0.75 2.34 -6.28
N HIS A 170 -0.69 3.01 -7.43
CA HIS A 170 -1.53 4.18 -7.72
C HIS A 170 -3.03 3.89 -7.61
N ARG A 171 -3.49 2.73 -8.07
CA ARG A 171 -4.91 2.36 -7.98
C ARG A 171 -5.37 2.25 -6.52
N THR A 172 -4.53 1.70 -5.64
CA THR A 172 -4.89 1.55 -4.22
C THR A 172 -4.85 2.89 -3.50
N VAL A 173 -3.81 3.70 -3.72
CA VAL A 173 -3.74 5.06 -3.17
C VAL A 173 -4.96 5.88 -3.60
N LEU A 174 -5.34 5.85 -4.88
CA LEU A 174 -6.51 6.54 -5.39
C LEU A 174 -7.81 6.06 -4.71
N ARG A 175 -7.97 4.74 -4.50
CA ARG A 175 -9.13 4.17 -3.80
C ARG A 175 -9.21 4.67 -2.36
N VAL A 176 -8.10 4.68 -1.64
CA VAL A 176 -8.01 5.18 -0.27
C VAL A 176 -8.37 6.68 -0.23
N LEU A 177 -7.79 7.49 -1.10
CA LEU A 177 -8.09 8.93 -1.21
C LEU A 177 -9.57 9.20 -1.49
N LEU A 178 -10.17 8.48 -2.44
CA LEU A 178 -11.61 8.62 -2.77
C LEU A 178 -12.49 8.24 -1.58
N SER A 179 -12.16 7.17 -0.85
CA SER A 179 -12.90 6.75 0.34
C SER A 179 -12.87 7.83 1.42
N TYR A 180 -11.72 8.40 1.72
CA TYR A 180 -11.60 9.49 2.70
C TYR A 180 -12.30 10.77 2.23
N LEU A 181 -12.25 11.10 0.93
CA LEU A 181 -12.98 12.23 0.37
C LEU A 181 -14.49 12.07 0.57
N LEU A 182 -15.03 10.88 0.29
CA LEU A 182 -16.46 10.59 0.48
C LEU A 182 -16.87 10.70 1.96
N ILE A 183 -16.07 10.14 2.87
CA ILE A 183 -16.31 10.23 4.31
C ILE A 183 -16.31 11.70 4.76
N THR A 184 -15.35 12.49 4.28
CA THR A 184 -15.25 13.92 4.61
C THR A 184 -16.48 14.69 4.13
N LEU A 185 -16.91 14.49 2.89
CA LEU A 185 -18.10 15.13 2.31
C LEU A 185 -19.36 14.75 3.10
N PHE A 186 -19.51 13.48 3.44
CA PHE A 186 -20.64 12.99 4.22
C PHE A 186 -20.66 13.59 5.63
N ALA A 187 -19.53 13.63 6.32
CA ALA A 187 -19.40 14.24 7.65
C ALA A 187 -19.72 15.74 7.63
N LEU A 188 -19.23 16.48 6.64
CA LEU A 188 -19.55 17.90 6.44
C LEU A 188 -21.04 18.13 6.15
N GLY A 189 -21.65 17.26 5.34
CA GLY A 189 -23.10 17.30 5.06
C GLY A 189 -23.95 17.13 6.33
N ILE A 190 -23.66 16.08 7.10
CA ILE A 190 -24.36 15.84 8.39
C ILE A 190 -24.11 16.98 9.37
N GLY A 191 -22.87 17.42 9.54
CA GLY A 191 -22.54 18.53 10.44
C GLY A 191 -23.27 19.83 10.07
N SER A 192 -23.39 20.13 8.78
CA SER A 192 -24.13 21.27 8.27
C SER A 192 -25.63 21.15 8.58
N LEU A 193 -26.24 19.98 8.34
CA LEU A 193 -27.67 19.74 8.65
C LEU A 193 -27.96 19.87 10.15
N LEU A 194 -27.12 19.29 11.00
CA LEU A 194 -27.24 19.40 12.45
C LEU A 194 -27.11 20.85 12.92
N SER A 195 -26.15 21.61 12.38
CA SER A 195 -25.97 23.03 12.68
C SER A 195 -27.21 23.87 12.34
N VAL A 196 -27.84 23.60 11.18
CA VAL A 196 -29.08 24.27 10.79
C VAL A 196 -30.24 23.92 11.73
N ARG A 197 -30.38 22.64 12.12
CA ARG A 197 -31.44 22.19 13.05
C ARG A 197 -31.24 22.80 14.43
N PHE A 198 -30.02 22.75 14.97
CA PHE A 198 -29.69 23.35 16.27
C PHE A 198 -29.95 24.85 16.28
N SER A 199 -29.51 25.55 15.25
CA SER A 199 -29.76 26.98 15.10
C SER A 199 -31.25 27.33 15.08
N LYS A 200 -32.12 26.53 14.47
CA LYS A 200 -33.58 26.72 14.46
C LYS A 200 -34.19 26.46 15.83
N ARG A 201 -33.68 25.47 16.58
CA ARG A 201 -34.18 25.14 17.92
C ARG A 201 -33.85 26.25 18.92
N VAL A 202 -32.59 26.71 18.95
CA VAL A 202 -32.17 27.84 19.81
C VAL A 202 -32.96 29.10 19.50
N LYS A 203 -33.27 29.37 18.23
CA LYS A 203 -34.12 30.52 17.86
C LYS A 203 -35.54 30.41 18.44
N ARG A 204 -36.10 29.20 18.48
CA ARG A 204 -37.46 28.95 18.99
C ARG A 204 -37.51 29.10 20.51
N GLU A 205 -36.48 28.67 21.23
CA GLU A 205 -36.38 28.76 22.71
C GLU A 205 -36.05 30.18 23.21
N LEU A 206 -35.42 31.03 22.38
CA LEU A 206 -35.09 32.42 22.74
C LEU A 206 -36.17 33.42 22.36
N LEU A 207 -37.13 33.05 21.51
CA LEU A 207 -38.21 33.95 21.05
C LEU A 207 -39.62 33.54 21.51
N GLY A 208 -39.75 32.47 22.27
CA GLY A 208 -40.93 32.03 23.01
C GLY A 208 -40.84 32.40 24.47
#